data_24331c9997b591eb986986c10bfd0344
#
_entry.id   24331c9997b591eb986986c10bfd0344
#
_cell.length_a   1.000
_cell.length_b   1.000
_cell.length_c   1.000
_cell.angle_alpha   90.00
_cell.angle_beta   90.00
_cell.angle_gamma   90.00
#
_symmetry.space_group_name_H-M   'P 1'
#
loop_
_entity.id
_entity.type
_entity.pdbx_description
1 polymer ?
#
loop_
_entity_poly.entity_id
_entity_poly.type
_entity_poly.pdbx_seq_one_letter_code
_entity_poly.pdbx_strand_id
1 'polypeptide(L)'
;MKKAGVTVPITWAEMKSASDKLLASGMECGFTFGWQSWVMVENYSAWHDLEIGTKENGFAGFDTEFSINNQHVKRILGQISDWSKSGVFKYGGRRGDSLSMFTNGECAMYLNSSAYYGSVVEQAKFNYGQAMLPLDTEASSERQNSVIGGGTLWVLRGHGQEEYKGVAKFMTYLSSPEVQSWWAQQTGYVPITKSAYELSKSQGFYESNPGTDTAIKQLNLNQPTPNSRGLRFGNFVQIRDVINEEMEAIWNGSKSASDAMDASVSRGNQLLRKFERANR
;
A
#
# COMPACT_ATOMS: atom_id res chain seq x y z
N MET A 1 11.02 -6.98 -18.61
CA MET A 1 10.17 -6.06 -19.40
C MET A 1 10.83 -5.66 -20.73
N LYS A 2 11.99 -4.96 -20.79
CA LYS A 2 12.60 -4.51 -22.07
C LYS A 2 12.81 -5.64 -23.08
N LYS A 3 13.33 -6.80 -22.68
CA LYS A 3 13.55 -7.97 -23.58
C LYS A 3 12.24 -8.51 -24.19
N ALA A 4 11.11 -8.38 -23.49
CA ALA A 4 9.80 -8.81 -23.94
C ALA A 4 9.02 -7.69 -24.67
N GLY A 5 9.62 -6.53 -24.91
CA GLY A 5 8.96 -5.38 -25.55
C GLY A 5 7.80 -4.81 -24.73
N VAL A 6 7.86 -4.94 -23.41
CA VAL A 6 6.78 -4.51 -22.49
C VAL A 6 7.14 -3.18 -21.85
N THR A 7 6.25 -2.19 -21.99
CA THR A 7 6.30 -0.91 -21.27
C THR A 7 5.75 -1.08 -19.85
N VAL A 8 6.07 -0.12 -18.96
CA VAL A 8 5.51 -0.09 -17.62
C VAL A 8 3.99 0.13 -17.70
N PRO A 9 3.16 -0.76 -17.14
CA PRO A 9 1.71 -0.61 -17.17
C PRO A 9 1.25 0.55 -16.29
N ILE A 10 0.30 1.32 -16.76
CA ILE A 10 -0.31 2.44 -16.04
C ILE A 10 -1.77 2.19 -15.64
N THR A 11 -2.37 1.13 -16.19
CA THR A 11 -3.72 0.65 -15.86
C THR A 11 -3.71 -0.82 -15.50
N TRP A 12 -4.76 -1.31 -14.83
CA TRP A 12 -4.92 -2.74 -14.54
C TRP A 12 -5.11 -3.59 -15.81
N ALA A 13 -5.74 -3.05 -16.86
CA ALA A 13 -5.84 -3.71 -18.15
C ALA A 13 -4.46 -3.87 -18.80
N GLU A 14 -3.62 -2.83 -18.75
CA GLU A 14 -2.25 -2.91 -19.24
C GLU A 14 -1.40 -3.85 -18.37
N MET A 15 -1.64 -3.91 -17.04
CA MET A 15 -0.98 -4.83 -16.11
C MET A 15 -1.22 -6.29 -16.54
N LYS A 16 -2.48 -6.62 -16.89
CA LYS A 16 -2.85 -7.94 -17.42
C LYS A 16 -2.14 -8.23 -18.75
N SER A 17 -2.23 -7.29 -19.70
CA SER A 17 -1.60 -7.45 -21.03
C SER A 17 -0.08 -7.57 -20.95
N ALA A 18 0.57 -6.77 -20.08
CA ALA A 18 2.00 -6.86 -19.83
C ALA A 18 2.38 -8.21 -19.23
N SER A 19 1.61 -8.69 -18.26
CA SER A 19 1.83 -10.00 -17.63
C SER A 19 1.71 -11.15 -18.64
N ASP A 20 0.72 -11.13 -19.51
CA ASP A 20 0.56 -12.17 -20.55
C ASP A 20 1.79 -12.25 -21.48
N LYS A 21 2.30 -11.10 -21.92
CA LYS A 21 3.52 -11.05 -22.75
C LYS A 21 4.76 -11.54 -22.00
N LEU A 22 4.85 -11.23 -20.72
CA LEU A 22 5.96 -11.66 -19.87
C LEU A 22 5.92 -13.17 -19.65
N LEU A 23 4.77 -13.76 -19.36
CA LEU A 23 4.56 -15.21 -19.26
C LEU A 23 4.90 -15.90 -20.58
N ALA A 24 4.44 -15.38 -21.70
CA ALA A 24 4.78 -15.90 -23.03
C ALA A 24 6.28 -15.81 -23.35
N SER A 25 7.03 -14.93 -22.71
CA SER A 25 8.49 -14.80 -22.83
C SER A 25 9.28 -15.66 -21.83
N GLY A 26 8.59 -16.51 -21.04
CA GLY A 26 9.21 -17.47 -20.13
C GLY A 26 9.29 -17.02 -18.66
N MET A 27 8.63 -15.90 -18.26
CA MET A 27 8.45 -15.56 -16.86
C MET A 27 7.48 -16.51 -16.18
N GLU A 28 7.72 -16.85 -14.92
CA GLU A 28 6.84 -17.74 -14.15
C GLU A 28 5.61 -17.01 -13.57
N CYS A 29 5.70 -15.69 -13.39
CA CYS A 29 4.68 -14.87 -12.77
C CYS A 29 4.70 -13.45 -13.35
N GLY A 30 3.52 -12.90 -13.66
CA GLY A 30 3.39 -11.53 -14.13
C GLY A 30 3.62 -10.53 -12.99
N PHE A 31 2.86 -10.65 -11.92
CA PHE A 31 3.02 -9.79 -10.74
C PHE A 31 2.64 -10.48 -9.43
N THR A 32 3.16 -9.93 -8.34
CA THR A 32 2.76 -10.23 -6.96
C THR A 32 2.60 -8.94 -6.17
N PHE A 33 2.02 -9.02 -4.97
CA PHE A 33 1.96 -7.89 -4.05
C PHE A 33 2.21 -8.33 -2.61
N GLY A 34 2.72 -7.40 -1.80
CA GLY A 34 2.72 -7.52 -0.34
C GLY A 34 1.65 -6.66 0.30
N TRP A 35 1.46 -6.80 1.62
CA TRP A 35 0.50 -6.00 2.40
C TRP A 35 -0.88 -5.91 1.73
N GLN A 36 -1.43 -7.05 1.32
CA GLN A 36 -2.58 -7.15 0.43
C GLN A 36 -3.80 -6.30 0.83
N SER A 37 -4.18 -6.25 2.10
CA SER A 37 -5.29 -5.41 2.57
C SER A 37 -4.99 -3.92 2.36
N TRP A 38 -3.76 -3.49 2.66
CA TRP A 38 -3.34 -2.10 2.47
C TRP A 38 -3.19 -1.72 1.00
N VAL A 39 -2.58 -2.57 0.17
CA VAL A 39 -2.36 -2.29 -1.26
C VAL A 39 -3.67 -2.39 -2.04
N MET A 40 -4.42 -3.50 -1.89
CA MET A 40 -5.54 -3.86 -2.76
C MET A 40 -6.91 -3.42 -2.25
N VAL A 41 -7.03 -3.02 -0.98
CA VAL A 41 -8.29 -2.49 -0.44
C VAL A 41 -8.13 -1.02 -0.09
N GLU A 42 -7.21 -0.67 0.81
CA GLU A 42 -7.08 0.70 1.30
C GLU A 42 -6.53 1.65 0.22
N ASN A 43 -5.36 1.32 -0.38
CA ASN A 43 -4.79 2.16 -1.44
C ASN A 43 -5.58 2.08 -2.75
N TYR A 44 -6.10 0.91 -3.12
CA TYR A 44 -6.98 0.82 -4.28
C TYR A 44 -8.19 1.75 -4.12
N SER A 45 -8.88 1.71 -2.98
CA SER A 45 -10.04 2.57 -2.75
C SER A 45 -9.68 4.06 -2.75
N ALA A 46 -8.66 4.45 -1.99
CA ALA A 46 -8.22 5.85 -1.94
C ALA A 46 -7.76 6.38 -3.31
N TRP A 47 -7.04 5.56 -4.08
CA TRP A 47 -6.53 5.86 -5.41
C TRP A 47 -7.61 6.14 -6.45
N HIS A 48 -8.80 5.54 -6.27
CA HIS A 48 -9.98 5.70 -7.11
C HIS A 48 -11.08 6.55 -6.47
N ASP A 49 -10.76 7.24 -5.37
CA ASP A 49 -11.71 8.06 -4.59
C ASP A 49 -12.96 7.30 -4.12
N LEU A 50 -12.80 6.01 -3.77
CA LEU A 50 -13.86 5.17 -3.25
C LEU A 50 -13.88 5.22 -1.72
N GLU A 51 -15.07 5.27 -1.13
CA GLU A 51 -15.25 5.21 0.31
C GLU A 51 -14.77 3.86 0.88
N ILE A 52 -14.02 3.91 1.98
CA ILE A 52 -13.56 2.74 2.75
C ILE A 52 -14.45 2.55 3.96
N GLY A 53 -14.93 3.63 4.53
CA GLY A 53 -15.90 3.62 5.61
C GLY A 53 -16.57 4.97 5.78
N THR A 54 -17.77 4.93 6.32
CA THR A 54 -18.59 6.11 6.59
C THR A 54 -17.89 7.10 7.54
N LYS A 55 -18.50 8.25 7.77
CA LYS A 55 -17.94 9.29 8.65
C LYS A 55 -16.55 9.74 8.21
N GLU A 56 -16.36 9.94 6.90
CA GLU A 56 -15.09 10.38 6.33
C GLU A 56 -13.94 9.43 6.72
N ASN A 57 -14.11 8.14 6.46
CA ASN A 57 -13.19 7.09 6.87
C ASN A 57 -12.89 7.07 8.39
N GLY A 58 -13.90 7.34 9.21
CA GLY A 58 -13.83 7.33 10.67
C GLY A 58 -13.31 8.60 11.32
N PHE A 59 -12.99 9.65 10.56
CA PHE A 59 -12.53 10.92 11.15
C PHE A 59 -13.65 11.70 11.86
N ALA A 60 -14.90 11.55 11.41
CA ALA A 60 -16.04 12.31 11.93
C ALA A 60 -16.79 11.60 13.08
N GLY A 61 -16.42 10.39 13.47
CA GLY A 61 -17.06 9.72 14.61
C GLY A 61 -16.70 8.25 14.77
N PHE A 62 -16.98 7.72 15.98
CA PHE A 62 -16.73 6.31 16.30
C PHE A 62 -17.82 5.36 15.80
N ASP A 63 -18.98 5.91 15.41
CA ASP A 63 -20.11 5.19 14.81
C ASP A 63 -19.92 4.93 13.29
N THR A 64 -18.68 4.94 12.87
CA THR A 64 -18.28 4.62 11.49
C THR A 64 -18.56 3.16 11.15
N GLU A 65 -18.82 2.89 9.87
CA GLU A 65 -19.04 1.56 9.31
C GLU A 65 -18.17 1.37 8.07
N PHE A 66 -17.70 0.15 7.83
CA PHE A 66 -16.98 -0.18 6.63
C PHE A 66 -17.89 -0.28 5.41
N SER A 67 -17.40 0.18 4.26
CA SER A 67 -18.06 0.14 2.94
C SER A 67 -17.16 -0.44 1.84
N ILE A 68 -16.12 -1.20 2.22
CA ILE A 68 -15.14 -1.79 1.28
C ILE A 68 -15.72 -2.87 0.35
N ASN A 69 -16.95 -3.33 0.57
CA ASN A 69 -17.62 -4.34 -0.25
C ASN A 69 -18.35 -3.75 -1.47
N ASN A 70 -17.93 -2.58 -1.94
CA ASN A 70 -18.48 -1.97 -3.15
C ASN A 70 -18.15 -2.80 -4.41
N GLN A 71 -18.89 -2.54 -5.49
CA GLN A 71 -18.76 -3.31 -6.75
C GLN A 71 -17.35 -3.29 -7.35
N HIS A 72 -16.61 -2.18 -7.22
CA HIS A 72 -15.28 -2.03 -7.82
C HIS A 72 -14.23 -2.88 -7.10
N VAL A 73 -14.23 -2.87 -5.76
CA VAL A 73 -13.35 -3.73 -4.95
C VAL A 73 -13.67 -5.22 -5.19
N LYS A 74 -14.95 -5.60 -5.17
CA LYS A 74 -15.38 -6.97 -5.47
C LYS A 74 -14.93 -7.43 -6.85
N ARG A 75 -15.10 -6.58 -7.86
CA ARG A 75 -14.72 -6.87 -9.24
C ARG A 75 -13.20 -7.06 -9.40
N ILE A 76 -12.38 -6.10 -8.93
CA ILE A 76 -10.92 -6.19 -9.11
C ILE A 76 -10.34 -7.40 -8.37
N LEU A 77 -10.80 -7.71 -7.16
CA LEU A 77 -10.34 -8.89 -6.43
C LEU A 77 -10.77 -10.19 -7.12
N GLY A 78 -11.97 -10.24 -7.69
CA GLY A 78 -12.42 -11.37 -8.51
C GLY A 78 -11.58 -11.56 -9.77
N GLN A 79 -11.27 -10.48 -10.48
CA GLN A 79 -10.37 -10.52 -11.64
C GLN A 79 -8.97 -11.03 -11.29
N ILE A 80 -8.39 -10.54 -10.18
CA ILE A 80 -7.07 -10.99 -9.72
C ILE A 80 -7.11 -12.48 -9.33
N SER A 81 -8.19 -12.95 -8.72
CA SER A 81 -8.39 -14.37 -8.45
C SER A 81 -8.40 -15.21 -9.75
N ASP A 82 -9.07 -14.72 -10.79
CA ASP A 82 -9.04 -15.39 -12.08
C ASP A 82 -7.64 -15.35 -12.73
N TRP A 83 -6.94 -14.25 -12.59
CA TRP A 83 -5.56 -14.10 -13.08
C TRP A 83 -4.57 -15.02 -12.34
N SER A 84 -4.84 -15.40 -11.11
CA SER A 84 -3.99 -16.37 -10.40
C SER A 84 -3.96 -17.75 -11.06
N LYS A 85 -5.07 -18.14 -11.70
CA LYS A 85 -5.19 -19.42 -12.41
C LYS A 85 -4.29 -19.53 -13.66
N SER A 86 -3.92 -18.38 -14.22
CA SER A 86 -3.07 -18.28 -15.43
C SER A 86 -1.64 -17.84 -15.15
N GLY A 87 -1.24 -17.68 -13.89
CA GLY A 87 0.10 -17.22 -13.50
C GLY A 87 0.31 -15.70 -13.66
N VAL A 88 -0.70 -14.95 -14.11
CA VAL A 88 -0.63 -13.48 -14.20
C VAL A 88 -0.41 -12.87 -12.83
N PHE A 89 -1.11 -13.37 -11.82
CA PHE A 89 -0.90 -13.04 -10.41
C PHE A 89 -0.49 -14.29 -9.62
N LYS A 90 0.43 -14.12 -8.67
CA LYS A 90 0.81 -15.17 -7.73
C LYS A 90 0.85 -14.62 -6.32
N TYR A 91 0.10 -15.23 -5.40
CA TYR A 91 0.09 -14.84 -4.00
C TYR A 91 1.31 -15.41 -3.28
N GLY A 92 2.10 -14.57 -2.65
CA GLY A 92 3.35 -14.97 -1.96
C GLY A 92 3.30 -14.88 -0.44
N GLY A 93 2.12 -14.64 0.15
CA GLY A 93 1.97 -14.49 1.60
C GLY A 93 1.65 -13.07 2.05
N ARG A 94 1.52 -12.90 3.37
CA ARG A 94 1.18 -11.61 4.00
C ARG A 94 2.38 -10.69 4.09
N ARG A 95 2.15 -9.39 4.29
CA ARG A 95 3.17 -8.37 4.52
C ARG A 95 4.25 -8.36 3.43
N GLY A 96 5.47 -8.69 3.76
CA GLY A 96 6.61 -8.70 2.85
C GLY A 96 7.01 -10.08 2.31
N ASP A 97 6.24 -11.12 2.58
CA ASP A 97 6.61 -12.51 2.28
C ASP A 97 6.85 -12.75 0.79
N SER A 98 6.15 -12.00 -0.06
CA SER A 98 6.28 -12.05 -1.52
C SER A 98 7.51 -11.32 -2.11
N LEU A 99 8.34 -10.66 -1.28
CA LEU A 99 9.52 -9.92 -1.76
C LEU A 99 10.48 -10.81 -2.57
N SER A 100 10.74 -12.02 -2.08
CA SER A 100 11.66 -12.97 -2.73
C SER A 100 11.20 -13.37 -4.14
N MET A 101 9.89 -13.42 -4.39
CA MET A 101 9.36 -13.72 -5.74
C MET A 101 9.76 -12.65 -6.76
N PHE A 102 9.86 -11.40 -6.34
CA PHE A 102 10.36 -10.32 -7.19
C PHE A 102 11.89 -10.31 -7.25
N THR A 103 12.58 -10.33 -6.11
CA THR A 103 14.05 -10.18 -6.07
C THR A 103 14.79 -11.36 -6.67
N ASN A 104 14.19 -12.55 -6.70
CA ASN A 104 14.71 -13.74 -7.41
C ASN A 104 14.32 -13.77 -8.90
N GLY A 105 13.48 -12.83 -9.36
CA GLY A 105 13.05 -12.75 -10.76
C GLY A 105 11.95 -13.76 -11.14
N GLU A 106 11.25 -14.35 -10.17
CA GLU A 106 10.09 -15.21 -10.41
C GLU A 106 8.91 -14.38 -10.94
N CYS A 107 8.55 -13.27 -10.26
CA CYS A 107 7.56 -12.32 -10.71
C CYS A 107 8.21 -11.07 -11.32
N ALA A 108 7.69 -10.63 -12.45
CA ALA A 108 8.23 -9.47 -13.17
C ALA A 108 7.89 -8.12 -12.54
N MET A 109 6.80 -8.05 -11.79
CA MET A 109 6.31 -6.82 -11.14
C MET A 109 5.92 -7.10 -9.69
N TYR A 110 6.09 -6.08 -8.83
CA TYR A 110 5.83 -6.17 -7.39
C TYR A 110 5.14 -4.89 -6.89
N LEU A 111 3.94 -5.02 -6.34
CA LEU A 111 3.21 -3.92 -5.73
C LEU A 111 3.40 -4.00 -4.21
N ASN A 112 4.01 -2.96 -3.63
CA ASN A 112 4.26 -2.94 -2.19
C ASN A 112 4.57 -1.53 -1.69
N SER A 113 4.87 -1.41 -0.40
CA SER A 113 5.37 -0.20 0.22
C SER A 113 6.74 0.21 -0.34
N SER A 114 6.94 1.50 -0.55
CA SER A 114 8.26 2.07 -0.88
C SER A 114 9.34 1.75 0.15
N ALA A 115 8.95 1.44 1.40
CA ALA A 115 9.86 1.01 2.47
C ALA A 115 10.61 -0.31 2.17
N TYR A 116 10.24 -1.03 1.11
CA TYR A 116 11.00 -2.19 0.63
C TYR A 116 12.14 -1.83 -0.33
N TYR A 117 12.30 -0.53 -0.66
CA TYR A 117 13.36 -0.07 -1.56
C TYR A 117 14.75 -0.57 -1.14
N GLY A 118 15.14 -0.36 0.12
CA GLY A 118 16.42 -0.83 0.64
C GLY A 118 16.64 -2.33 0.45
N SER A 119 15.63 -3.15 0.76
CA SER A 119 15.69 -4.60 0.56
C SER A 119 15.78 -4.99 -0.93
N VAL A 120 15.09 -4.27 -1.81
CA VAL A 120 15.17 -4.53 -3.26
C VAL A 120 16.56 -4.15 -3.79
N VAL A 121 17.14 -3.02 -3.35
CA VAL A 121 18.52 -2.63 -3.72
C VAL A 121 19.52 -3.69 -3.32
N GLU A 122 19.38 -4.25 -2.13
CA GLU A 122 20.29 -5.27 -1.60
C GLU A 122 20.17 -6.61 -2.34
N GLN A 123 18.93 -7.05 -2.60
CA GLN A 123 18.64 -8.42 -3.02
C GLN A 123 18.51 -8.60 -4.54
N ALA A 124 17.94 -7.63 -5.26
CA ALA A 124 17.73 -7.77 -6.70
C ALA A 124 19.05 -7.67 -7.47
N LYS A 125 19.35 -8.66 -8.32
CA LYS A 125 20.56 -8.72 -9.16
C LYS A 125 20.24 -8.34 -10.62
N PHE A 126 19.18 -7.57 -10.85
CA PHE A 126 18.75 -7.09 -12.16
C PHE A 126 18.32 -5.62 -12.08
N ASN A 127 18.23 -4.97 -13.23
CA ASN A 127 17.75 -3.59 -13.30
C ASN A 127 16.24 -3.54 -13.11
N TYR A 128 15.78 -2.68 -12.22
CA TYR A 128 14.36 -2.44 -11.95
C TYR A 128 14.07 -0.94 -11.98
N GLY A 129 12.79 -0.59 -11.97
CA GLY A 129 12.30 0.78 -11.84
C GLY A 129 11.09 0.82 -10.94
N GLN A 130 10.66 2.02 -10.56
CA GLN A 130 9.46 2.25 -9.75
C GLN A 130 8.42 3.02 -10.55
N ALA A 131 7.16 2.69 -10.36
CA ALA A 131 6.03 3.35 -11.01
C ALA A 131 4.88 3.51 -10.02
N MET A 132 3.94 4.39 -10.34
CA MET A 132 2.70 4.55 -9.58
C MET A 132 1.84 3.29 -9.67
N LEU A 133 0.96 3.10 -8.70
CA LEU A 133 -0.07 2.06 -8.75
C LEU A 133 -0.91 2.19 -10.04
N PRO A 134 -1.30 1.05 -10.65
CA PRO A 134 -2.12 1.08 -11.84
C PRO A 134 -3.50 1.66 -11.55
N LEU A 135 -4.04 2.40 -12.52
CA LEU A 135 -5.40 2.92 -12.50
C LEU A 135 -6.38 1.83 -12.96
N ASP A 136 -7.47 1.68 -12.25
CA ASP A 136 -8.64 0.93 -12.70
C ASP A 136 -9.61 1.89 -13.40
N THR A 137 -9.59 1.87 -14.72
CA THR A 137 -10.43 2.77 -15.54
C THR A 137 -11.93 2.45 -15.48
N GLU A 138 -12.31 1.29 -14.93
CA GLU A 138 -13.70 0.97 -14.64
C GLU A 138 -14.17 1.50 -13.28
N ALA A 139 -13.25 1.87 -12.40
CA ALA A 139 -13.56 2.46 -11.10
C ALA A 139 -13.50 3.99 -11.14
N SER A 140 -12.54 4.57 -11.86
CA SER A 140 -12.35 6.02 -11.99
C SER A 140 -11.64 6.36 -13.29
N SER A 141 -11.92 7.53 -13.86
CA SER A 141 -11.15 8.08 -14.99
C SER A 141 -9.84 8.74 -14.57
N GLU A 142 -9.70 9.07 -13.29
CA GLU A 142 -8.56 9.83 -12.77
C GLU A 142 -8.03 9.19 -11.47
N ARG A 143 -6.75 9.42 -11.22
CA ARG A 143 -6.09 9.03 -9.98
C ARG A 143 -6.34 10.05 -8.89
N GLN A 144 -6.57 9.59 -7.67
CA GLN A 144 -6.54 10.41 -6.46
C GLN A 144 -5.23 10.13 -5.70
N ASN A 145 -5.10 10.47 -4.44
CA ASN A 145 -3.93 10.16 -3.63
C ASN A 145 -4.00 8.74 -3.06
N SER A 146 -2.85 8.10 -2.90
CA SER A 146 -2.72 6.91 -2.06
C SER A 146 -2.77 7.30 -0.58
N VAL A 147 -3.00 6.33 0.31
CA VAL A 147 -2.93 6.53 1.75
C VAL A 147 -1.60 6.05 2.32
N ILE A 148 -1.08 6.81 3.29
CA ILE A 148 0.18 6.48 3.93
C ILE A 148 0.07 5.18 4.75
N GLY A 149 1.15 4.40 4.73
CA GLY A 149 1.45 3.35 5.72
C GLY A 149 2.61 3.78 6.60
N GLY A 150 3.08 2.89 7.47
CA GLY A 150 4.28 3.10 8.27
C GLY A 150 4.04 2.93 9.77
N GLY A 151 4.97 3.43 10.58
CA GLY A 151 4.94 3.37 12.04
C GLY A 151 4.90 4.75 12.68
N THR A 152 4.50 4.79 13.95
CA THR A 152 4.42 6.00 14.74
C THR A 152 5.14 5.78 16.07
N LEU A 153 5.89 6.77 16.53
CA LEU A 153 6.48 6.79 17.86
C LEU A 153 5.53 7.46 18.84
N TRP A 154 5.34 6.83 20.00
CA TRP A 154 4.46 7.30 21.06
C TRP A 154 5.26 7.57 22.32
N VAL A 155 5.02 8.72 22.95
CA VAL A 155 5.58 9.04 24.26
C VAL A 155 4.64 8.53 25.36
N LEU A 156 5.13 7.61 26.19
CA LEU A 156 4.36 7.05 27.28
C LEU A 156 4.28 8.03 28.46
N ARG A 157 3.18 7.98 29.21
CA ARG A 157 3.00 8.74 30.44
C ARG A 157 3.72 8.06 31.62
N GLY A 158 3.93 8.80 32.71
CA GLY A 158 4.43 8.26 33.99
C GLY A 158 5.94 8.36 34.18
N HIS A 159 6.65 9.08 33.30
CA HIS A 159 8.09 9.31 33.41
C HIS A 159 8.44 10.67 34.04
N GLY A 160 9.68 10.82 34.50
CA GLY A 160 10.19 12.06 35.06
C GLY A 160 10.49 13.15 34.05
N GLN A 161 10.59 14.40 34.46
CA GLN A 161 10.86 15.54 33.58
C GLN A 161 12.17 15.40 32.79
N GLU A 162 13.23 14.84 33.42
CA GLU A 162 14.52 14.65 32.73
C GLU A 162 14.42 13.62 31.59
N GLU A 163 13.62 12.55 31.79
CA GLU A 163 13.35 11.56 30.76
C GLU A 163 12.58 12.21 29.60
N TYR A 164 11.56 13.03 29.89
CA TYR A 164 10.83 13.77 28.84
C TYR A 164 11.71 14.77 28.08
N LYS A 165 12.69 15.42 28.75
CA LYS A 165 13.69 16.24 28.04
C LYS A 165 14.55 15.40 27.10
N GLY A 166 14.93 14.19 27.51
CA GLY A 166 15.63 13.24 26.65
C GLY A 166 14.80 12.83 25.43
N VAL A 167 13.54 12.48 25.66
CA VAL A 167 12.58 12.15 24.58
C VAL A 167 12.41 13.33 23.61
N ALA A 168 12.25 14.56 24.13
CA ALA A 168 12.11 15.75 23.27
C ALA A 168 13.34 15.96 22.38
N LYS A 169 14.55 15.82 22.93
CA LYS A 169 15.80 15.90 22.15
C LYS A 169 15.87 14.81 21.06
N PHE A 170 15.49 13.58 21.42
CA PHE A 170 15.48 12.47 20.48
C PHE A 170 14.48 12.71 19.33
N MET A 171 13.25 13.15 19.65
CA MET A 171 12.24 13.47 18.62
C MET A 171 12.68 14.63 17.73
N THR A 172 13.31 15.66 18.31
CA THR A 172 13.88 16.78 17.53
C THR A 172 14.98 16.31 16.58
N TYR A 173 15.86 15.43 17.05
CA TYR A 173 16.91 14.83 16.20
C TYR A 173 16.31 14.02 15.04
N LEU A 174 15.35 13.14 15.34
CA LEU A 174 14.69 12.33 14.32
C LEU A 174 13.91 13.17 13.29
N SER A 175 13.43 14.34 13.70
CA SER A 175 12.67 15.26 12.83
C SER A 175 13.56 16.22 12.02
N SER A 176 14.87 16.19 12.24
CA SER A 176 15.79 17.05 11.49
C SER A 176 15.79 16.68 10.00
N PRO A 177 15.90 17.66 9.08
CA PRO A 177 15.94 17.39 7.65
C PRO A 177 17.03 16.41 7.24
N GLU A 178 18.19 16.48 7.89
CA GLU A 178 19.35 15.62 7.61
C GLU A 178 19.06 14.16 7.93
N VAL A 179 18.51 13.89 9.11
CA VAL A 179 18.17 12.53 9.53
C VAL A 179 17.02 11.97 8.70
N GLN A 180 15.98 12.78 8.44
CA GLN A 180 14.85 12.38 7.60
C GLN A 180 15.28 12.10 6.15
N SER A 181 16.12 12.95 5.57
CA SER A 181 16.66 12.75 4.22
C SER A 181 17.49 11.48 4.15
N TRP A 182 18.42 11.29 5.08
CA TRP A 182 19.25 10.08 5.15
C TRP A 182 18.40 8.82 5.31
N TRP A 183 17.42 8.83 6.24
CA TRP A 183 16.54 7.70 6.47
C TRP A 183 15.74 7.33 5.21
N ALA A 184 15.14 8.33 4.55
CA ALA A 184 14.39 8.12 3.32
C ALA A 184 15.25 7.52 2.21
N GLN A 185 16.47 8.02 2.03
CA GLN A 185 17.41 7.53 1.01
C GLN A 185 17.84 6.08 1.26
N GLN A 186 18.04 5.68 2.54
CA GLN A 186 18.48 4.32 2.88
C GLN A 186 17.35 3.30 2.84
N THR A 187 16.13 3.70 3.17
CA THR A 187 15.03 2.75 3.41
C THR A 187 13.93 2.81 2.36
N GLY A 188 13.76 3.95 1.67
CA GLY A 188 12.61 4.22 0.82
C GLY A 188 11.36 4.68 1.56
N TYR A 189 11.43 4.90 2.89
CA TYR A 189 10.37 5.60 3.61
C TYR A 189 10.22 7.03 3.09
N VAL A 190 8.99 7.52 3.05
CA VAL A 190 8.70 8.89 2.63
C VAL A 190 9.18 9.86 3.70
N PRO A 191 9.96 10.91 3.35
CA PRO A 191 10.32 11.95 4.31
C PRO A 191 9.06 12.67 4.78
N ILE A 192 8.96 12.94 6.09
CA ILE A 192 7.76 13.51 6.70
C ILE A 192 7.69 15.04 6.58
N THR A 193 8.76 15.69 6.11
CA THR A 193 8.83 17.15 5.94
C THR A 193 9.25 17.53 4.53
N LYS A 194 8.75 18.67 4.04
CA LYS A 194 9.17 19.23 2.75
C LYS A 194 10.67 19.55 2.72
N SER A 195 11.22 20.03 3.84
CA SER A 195 12.65 20.34 3.94
C SER A 195 13.55 19.11 3.74
N ALA A 196 13.16 17.96 4.28
CA ALA A 196 13.89 16.71 4.07
C ALA A 196 13.79 16.22 2.62
N TYR A 197 12.63 16.37 1.98
CA TYR A 197 12.47 16.07 0.56
C TYR A 197 13.35 16.97 -0.32
N GLU A 198 13.31 18.29 -0.10
CA GLU A 198 14.13 19.24 -0.86
C GLU A 198 15.64 19.04 -0.62
N LEU A 199 16.03 18.63 0.59
CA LEU A 199 17.41 18.26 0.88
C LEU A 199 17.85 17.06 0.04
N SER A 200 17.07 15.96 0.03
CA SER A 200 17.36 14.79 -0.82
C SER A 200 17.45 15.16 -2.30
N LYS A 201 16.59 16.06 -2.76
CA LYS A 201 16.58 16.55 -4.13
C LYS A 201 17.84 17.38 -4.43
N SER A 202 18.22 18.30 -3.55
CA SER A 202 19.43 19.12 -3.72
C SER A 202 20.73 18.30 -3.70
N GLN A 203 20.71 17.13 -3.05
CA GLN A 203 21.80 16.16 -3.05
C GLN A 203 21.85 15.31 -4.35
N GLY A 204 20.92 15.50 -5.29
CA GLY A 204 20.85 14.73 -6.54
C GLY A 204 20.38 13.28 -6.36
N PHE A 205 19.78 12.95 -5.20
CA PHE A 205 19.39 11.56 -4.90
C PHE A 205 18.36 11.03 -5.89
N TYR A 206 17.32 11.79 -6.18
CA TYR A 206 16.23 11.34 -7.09
C TYR A 206 16.67 11.31 -8.55
N GLU A 207 17.66 12.09 -8.93
CA GLU A 207 18.28 12.07 -10.27
C GLU A 207 19.13 10.79 -10.44
N SER A 208 19.91 10.46 -9.42
CA SER A 208 20.75 9.26 -9.39
C SER A 208 19.95 7.96 -9.20
N ASN A 209 18.75 8.04 -8.60
CA ASN A 209 17.85 6.92 -8.30
C ASN A 209 16.44 7.20 -8.84
N PRO A 210 16.25 7.18 -10.18
CA PRO A 210 14.99 7.55 -10.80
C PRO A 210 13.80 6.70 -10.30
N GLY A 211 12.71 7.37 -9.95
CA GLY A 211 11.47 6.74 -9.49
C GLY A 211 11.37 6.56 -7.97
N THR A 212 12.43 6.81 -7.20
CA THR A 212 12.38 6.70 -5.72
C THR A 212 11.50 7.77 -5.07
N ASP A 213 11.14 8.82 -5.79
CA ASP A 213 10.17 9.83 -5.38
C ASP A 213 8.71 9.50 -5.76
N THR A 214 8.47 8.35 -6.39
CA THR A 214 7.12 7.94 -6.85
C THR A 214 6.11 7.91 -5.71
N ALA A 215 6.48 7.37 -4.54
CA ALA A 215 5.58 7.32 -3.38
C ALA A 215 5.19 8.72 -2.89
N ILE A 216 6.14 9.67 -2.88
CA ILE A 216 5.87 11.08 -2.50
C ILE A 216 4.91 11.71 -3.49
N LYS A 217 5.13 11.54 -4.79
CA LYS A 217 4.27 12.06 -5.86
C LYS A 217 2.87 11.46 -5.77
N GLN A 218 2.77 10.15 -5.51
CA GLN A 218 1.51 9.43 -5.41
C GLN A 218 0.68 9.85 -4.18
N LEU A 219 1.33 10.18 -3.06
CA LEU A 219 0.67 10.68 -1.85
C LEU A 219 0.17 12.13 -1.98
N ASN A 220 0.74 12.90 -2.90
CA ASN A 220 0.51 14.35 -3.04
C ASN A 220 0.05 14.72 -4.47
N LEU A 221 -0.58 13.81 -5.18
CA LEU A 221 -0.98 14.03 -6.57
C LEU A 221 -2.07 15.11 -6.68
N ASN A 222 -3.03 15.08 -5.77
CA ASN A 222 -4.17 16.00 -5.71
C ASN A 222 -4.40 16.52 -4.29
N GLN A 223 -5.34 17.46 -4.14
CA GLN A 223 -5.87 17.81 -2.82
C GLN A 223 -6.61 16.60 -2.25
N PRO A 224 -6.35 16.20 -1.00
CA PRO A 224 -7.00 15.03 -0.40
C PRO A 224 -8.53 15.23 -0.32
N THR A 225 -9.25 14.18 -0.68
CA THR A 225 -10.70 14.08 -0.46
C THR A 225 -11.00 13.40 0.88
N PRO A 226 -12.25 13.32 1.33
CA PRO A 226 -12.64 12.49 2.47
C PRO A 226 -12.21 11.02 2.33
N ASN A 227 -12.12 10.49 1.10
CA ASN A 227 -11.75 9.10 0.82
C ASN A 227 -10.24 8.85 0.74
N SER A 228 -9.44 9.88 0.44
CA SER A 228 -8.00 9.77 0.19
C SER A 228 -7.10 10.41 1.25
N ARG A 229 -7.67 11.12 2.24
CA ARG A 229 -6.87 11.80 3.28
C ARG A 229 -6.32 10.88 4.37
N GLY A 230 -6.72 9.62 4.39
CA GLY A 230 -6.31 8.63 5.38
C GLY A 230 -7.49 7.90 6.02
N LEU A 231 -7.18 7.10 7.04
CA LEU A 231 -8.12 6.21 7.73
C LEU A 231 -8.00 6.38 9.24
N ARG A 232 -9.12 6.38 9.97
CA ARG A 232 -9.15 6.49 11.43
C ARG A 232 -10.17 5.53 12.02
N PHE A 233 -9.85 4.24 12.04
CA PHE A 233 -10.73 3.19 12.55
C PHE A 233 -10.20 2.59 13.85
N GLY A 234 -11.09 2.32 14.79
CA GLY A 234 -10.78 1.55 15.99
C GLY A 234 -10.53 0.07 15.67
N ASN A 235 -9.68 -0.59 16.45
CA ASN A 235 -9.30 -2.00 16.23
C ASN A 235 -8.81 -2.32 14.81
N PHE A 236 -8.19 -1.35 14.13
CA PHE A 236 -7.91 -1.46 12.70
C PHE A 236 -6.90 -2.56 12.35
N VAL A 237 -5.96 -2.86 13.24
CA VAL A 237 -5.02 -3.98 13.04
C VAL A 237 -5.77 -5.30 12.93
N GLN A 238 -6.71 -5.57 13.85
CA GLN A 238 -7.53 -6.77 13.83
C GLN A 238 -8.45 -6.82 12.61
N ILE A 239 -8.93 -5.66 12.16
CA ILE A 239 -9.76 -5.56 10.94
C ILE A 239 -8.92 -5.89 9.70
N ARG A 240 -7.68 -5.42 9.60
CA ARG A 240 -6.78 -5.81 8.52
C ARG A 240 -6.51 -7.32 8.52
N ASP A 241 -6.40 -7.95 9.69
CA ASP A 241 -6.26 -9.41 9.78
C ASP A 241 -7.50 -10.12 9.22
N VAL A 242 -8.70 -9.65 9.54
CA VAL A 242 -9.95 -10.16 8.95
C VAL A 242 -9.95 -10.01 7.44
N ILE A 243 -9.60 -8.82 6.91
CA ILE A 243 -9.53 -8.58 5.46
C ILE A 243 -8.52 -9.52 4.81
N ASN A 244 -7.35 -9.72 5.43
CA ASN A 244 -6.33 -10.63 4.91
C ASN A 244 -6.82 -12.08 4.85
N GLU A 245 -7.50 -12.58 5.89
CA GLU A 245 -8.10 -13.92 5.92
C GLU A 245 -9.12 -14.10 4.78
N GLU A 246 -9.99 -13.13 4.59
CA GLU A 246 -11.01 -13.17 3.54
C GLU A 246 -10.41 -13.07 2.13
N MET A 247 -9.36 -12.26 1.94
CA MET A 247 -8.63 -12.22 0.67
C MET A 247 -7.89 -13.54 0.38
N GLU A 248 -7.31 -14.17 1.39
CA GLU A 248 -6.69 -15.50 1.23
C GLU A 248 -7.72 -16.57 0.84
N ALA A 249 -8.96 -16.44 1.34
CA ALA A 249 -10.05 -17.31 0.91
C ALA A 249 -10.46 -17.10 -0.57
N ILE A 250 -10.26 -15.87 -1.10
CA ILE A 250 -10.42 -15.62 -2.53
C ILE A 250 -9.29 -16.30 -3.32
N TRP A 251 -8.03 -16.12 -2.88
CA TRP A 251 -6.87 -16.63 -3.61
C TRP A 251 -6.81 -18.16 -3.66
N ASN A 252 -7.26 -18.84 -2.61
CA ASN A 252 -7.33 -20.30 -2.57
C ASN A 252 -8.63 -20.87 -3.18
N GLY A 253 -9.54 -20.01 -3.65
CA GLY A 253 -10.79 -20.40 -4.32
C GLY A 253 -11.89 -20.89 -3.38
N SER A 254 -11.76 -20.74 -2.07
CA SER A 254 -12.78 -21.17 -1.10
C SER A 254 -13.95 -20.21 -0.95
N LYS A 255 -13.78 -18.94 -1.35
CA LYS A 255 -14.83 -17.92 -1.38
C LYS A 255 -14.80 -17.11 -2.67
N SER A 256 -15.95 -16.61 -3.09
CA SER A 256 -16.02 -15.56 -4.10
C SER A 256 -15.53 -14.23 -3.52
N ALA A 257 -15.05 -13.33 -4.37
CA ALA A 257 -14.67 -11.97 -3.94
C ALA A 257 -15.86 -11.22 -3.31
N SER A 258 -17.09 -11.47 -3.79
CA SER A 258 -18.30 -10.89 -3.22
C SER A 258 -18.50 -11.35 -1.79
N ASP A 259 -18.53 -12.66 -1.55
CA ASP A 259 -18.80 -13.21 -0.21
C ASP A 259 -17.69 -12.85 0.78
N ALA A 260 -16.44 -12.85 0.33
CA ALA A 260 -15.29 -12.48 1.14
C ALA A 260 -15.32 -11.00 1.58
N MET A 261 -15.67 -10.08 0.66
CA MET A 261 -15.77 -8.66 1.03
C MET A 261 -17.00 -8.37 1.89
N ASP A 262 -18.12 -9.04 1.68
CA ASP A 262 -19.29 -8.93 2.55
C ASP A 262 -19.00 -9.48 3.96
N ALA A 263 -18.26 -10.58 4.07
CA ALA A 263 -17.77 -11.10 5.35
C ALA A 263 -16.78 -10.14 6.03
N SER A 264 -15.88 -9.52 5.26
CA SER A 264 -14.92 -8.52 5.76
C SER A 264 -15.65 -7.32 6.39
N VAL A 265 -16.67 -6.78 5.72
CA VAL A 265 -17.51 -5.69 6.24
C VAL A 265 -18.26 -6.13 7.49
N SER A 266 -18.91 -7.28 7.48
CA SER A 266 -19.68 -7.78 8.63
C SER A 266 -18.78 -7.96 9.86
N ARG A 267 -17.67 -8.68 9.73
CA ARG A 267 -16.70 -8.95 10.81
C ARG A 267 -16.00 -7.66 11.26
N GLY A 268 -15.62 -6.80 10.33
CA GLY A 268 -14.97 -5.51 10.61
C GLY A 268 -15.90 -4.58 11.40
N ASN A 269 -17.18 -4.50 11.04
CA ASN A 269 -18.16 -3.69 11.76
C ASN A 269 -18.41 -4.18 13.18
N GLN A 270 -18.33 -5.48 13.44
CA GLN A 270 -18.37 -6.00 14.83
C GLN A 270 -17.22 -5.46 15.68
N LEU A 271 -16.01 -5.39 15.11
CA LEU A 271 -14.82 -4.83 15.79
C LEU A 271 -14.95 -3.31 15.97
N LEU A 272 -15.50 -2.58 15.01
CA LEU A 272 -15.79 -1.15 15.14
C LEU A 272 -16.81 -0.89 16.25
N ARG A 273 -17.93 -1.64 16.30
CA ARG A 273 -18.92 -1.52 17.38
C ARG A 273 -18.34 -1.87 18.76
N LYS A 274 -17.41 -2.84 18.83
CA LYS A 274 -16.68 -3.13 20.08
C LYS A 274 -15.83 -1.95 20.53
N PHE A 275 -15.08 -1.34 19.63
CA PHE A 275 -14.27 -0.16 19.92
C PHE A 275 -15.13 1.04 20.33
N GLU A 276 -16.19 1.32 19.61
CA GLU A 276 -17.13 2.41 19.92
C GLU A 276 -17.69 2.30 21.35
N ARG A 277 -18.20 1.12 21.74
CA ARG A 277 -18.73 0.91 23.11
C ARG A 277 -17.67 1.10 24.21
N ALA A 278 -16.43 0.83 23.93
CA ALA A 278 -15.34 0.97 24.88
C ALA A 278 -14.79 2.42 25.01
N ASN A 279 -15.16 3.32 24.09
CA ASN A 279 -14.62 4.68 23.99
C ASN A 279 -15.69 5.79 23.95
N ARG A 280 -16.95 5.44 24.21
CA ARG A 280 -18.07 6.38 24.44
C ARG A 280 -18.06 6.95 25.84
#